data_4ca3e87dd860f6492b27fa218adb2753
#
_entry.id   4ca3e87dd860f6492b27fa218adb2753
#
_cell.length_a   1.000
_cell.length_b   1.000
_cell.length_c   1.000
_cell.angle_alpha   90.00
_cell.angle_beta   90.00
_cell.angle_gamma   90.00
#
_symmetry.space_group_name_H-M   'P 1'
#
loop_
_entity.id
_entity.type
_entity.pdbx_description
1 polymer ?
#
loop_
_entity_poly.entity_id
_entity_poly.type
_entity_poly.pdbx_seq_one_letter_code
_entity_poly.pdbx_strand_id
1 'polypeptide(L)'
;MKQFMDKDFLLKTETARTLYYEIAADLPIGDFHCHIPAQQIAENKPFTSITEVWLGGDHYKWRAERIAGVPEEKITGDASAEEKFMVWAETMPKLIGNPLYHWTHLELQRYFGIEKRLTPETAREIYDECNEKITKLRPQDLIRMSNVKLVCTTDDPVDTLEWHRALREHNESGAQILPAWRPDKALKLTAPTFLPWLSQLAELSGEEIETFAALKDAIFKRLRFFHENGCRLCDHGLDTLPAGPLNEELAAEAFANRLADKEVTPAMEDAYRFALLVWLSGEYSRLGWTMQLHIGAERNMNTQMVDKLGPDTGYDGIGDECIAHKLTVLMQAMMAEGPLPKTLLFTLNDKDNYTLGALAGAMQRTGVPALVNQGPAWWYHDQ
;
A
#
# COMPACT_ATOMS: atom_id res chain seq x y z
N MET A 1 -31.30 -11.95 21.74
CA MET A 1 -30.52 -12.07 20.48
C MET A 1 -29.33 -11.12 20.64
N LYS A 2 -28.12 -11.52 20.29
CA LYS A 2 -26.94 -10.67 20.39
C LYS A 2 -27.10 -9.49 19.39
N GLN A 3 -26.81 -8.26 19.85
CA GLN A 3 -26.90 -7.09 18.97
C GLN A 3 -25.77 -7.15 17.91
N PHE A 4 -26.06 -6.72 16.68
CA PHE A 4 -25.05 -6.55 15.65
C PHE A 4 -24.06 -5.47 16.08
N MET A 5 -22.75 -5.74 15.97
CA MET A 5 -21.69 -4.82 16.38
C MET A 5 -21.71 -4.47 17.89
N ASP A 6 -22.12 -5.42 18.75
CA ASP A 6 -21.93 -5.24 20.18
C ASP A 6 -20.43 -5.19 20.56
N LYS A 7 -20.13 -4.83 21.79
CA LYS A 7 -18.74 -4.71 22.27
C LYS A 7 -17.89 -5.98 22.08
N ASP A 8 -18.55 -7.15 22.00
CA ASP A 8 -17.90 -8.45 21.79
C ASP A 8 -17.95 -8.92 20.35
N PHE A 9 -18.21 -8.01 19.40
CA PHE A 9 -18.24 -8.35 17.97
C PHE A 9 -16.90 -9.00 17.57
N LEU A 10 -16.98 -10.17 16.90
CA LEU A 10 -15.86 -11.07 16.57
C LEU A 10 -15.15 -11.74 17.75
N LEU A 11 -15.33 -11.31 18.99
CA LEU A 11 -14.73 -11.93 20.19
C LEU A 11 -15.58 -13.14 20.64
N LYS A 12 -15.36 -14.30 20.00
CA LYS A 12 -16.22 -15.49 20.18
C LYS A 12 -15.93 -16.27 21.46
N THR A 13 -14.73 -16.16 22.05
CA THR A 13 -14.29 -16.92 23.21
C THR A 13 -13.96 -15.98 24.37
N GLU A 14 -13.96 -16.51 25.60
CA GLU A 14 -13.52 -15.78 26.79
C GLU A 14 -12.04 -15.37 26.66
N THR A 15 -11.20 -16.27 26.17
CA THR A 15 -9.78 -15.96 25.90
C THR A 15 -9.63 -14.79 24.92
N ALA A 16 -10.42 -14.76 23.83
CA ALA A 16 -10.38 -13.65 22.87
C ALA A 16 -10.79 -12.32 23.55
N ARG A 17 -11.82 -12.33 24.40
CA ARG A 17 -12.23 -11.14 25.17
C ARG A 17 -11.14 -10.68 26.14
N THR A 18 -10.56 -11.60 26.90
CA THR A 18 -9.46 -11.30 27.83
C THR A 18 -8.27 -10.69 27.09
N LEU A 19 -7.80 -11.33 26.03
CA LEU A 19 -6.66 -10.82 25.24
C LEU A 19 -6.95 -9.45 24.61
N TYR A 20 -8.16 -9.23 24.16
CA TYR A 20 -8.54 -7.94 23.59
C TYR A 20 -8.65 -6.85 24.66
N TYR A 21 -9.49 -7.04 25.68
CA TYR A 21 -9.79 -5.97 26.64
C TYR A 21 -8.68 -5.70 27.65
N GLU A 22 -7.91 -6.71 28.04
CA GLU A 22 -6.85 -6.54 29.02
C GLU A 22 -5.49 -6.18 28.39
N ILE A 23 -5.30 -6.44 27.09
CA ILE A 23 -4.01 -6.25 26.44
C ILE A 23 -4.10 -5.40 25.17
N ALA A 24 -4.92 -5.80 24.18
CA ALA A 24 -4.82 -5.26 22.83
C ALA A 24 -5.57 -3.94 22.61
N ALA A 25 -6.70 -3.70 23.31
CA ALA A 25 -7.61 -2.59 23.03
C ALA A 25 -6.95 -1.20 23.13
N ASP A 26 -6.04 -1.03 24.09
CA ASP A 26 -5.38 0.22 24.39
C ASP A 26 -3.97 0.33 23.78
N LEU A 27 -3.50 -0.71 23.06
CA LEU A 27 -2.20 -0.65 22.42
C LEU A 27 -2.19 0.40 21.30
N PRO A 28 -1.09 1.15 21.18
CA PRO A 28 -0.94 2.09 20.07
C PRO A 28 -0.76 1.34 18.74
N ILE A 29 -1.26 1.94 17.66
CA ILE A 29 -1.09 1.43 16.32
C ILE A 29 0.19 2.00 15.70
N GLY A 30 1.04 1.13 15.17
CA GLY A 30 2.13 1.47 14.26
C GLY A 30 1.71 1.14 12.84
N ASP A 31 1.29 2.14 12.09
CA ASP A 31 0.92 2.00 10.69
C ASP A 31 2.17 2.09 9.81
N PHE A 32 2.82 0.96 9.61
CA PHE A 32 4.08 0.88 8.87
C PHE A 32 3.90 0.78 7.34
N HIS A 33 2.67 0.82 6.84
CA HIS A 33 2.35 0.84 5.41
C HIS A 33 1.03 1.59 5.19
N CYS A 34 1.14 2.86 4.84
CA CYS A 34 0.01 3.79 4.74
C CYS A 34 0.01 4.49 3.39
N HIS A 35 -1.15 4.60 2.77
CA HIS A 35 -1.34 5.29 1.50
C HIS A 35 -1.96 6.70 1.63
N ILE A 36 -2.12 7.23 2.86
CA ILE A 36 -2.52 8.63 3.03
C ILE A 36 -1.35 9.52 2.61
N PRO A 37 -1.51 10.42 1.63
CA PRO A 37 -0.45 11.33 1.22
C PRO A 37 0.03 12.21 2.37
N ALA A 38 1.34 12.33 2.56
CA ALA A 38 1.93 13.22 3.57
C ALA A 38 1.41 14.66 3.43
N GLN A 39 1.17 15.12 2.20
CA GLN A 39 0.55 16.42 1.91
C GLN A 39 -0.82 16.56 2.57
N GLN A 40 -1.70 15.56 2.45
CA GLN A 40 -3.04 15.61 3.04
C GLN A 40 -2.98 15.70 4.56
N ILE A 41 -2.03 14.98 5.18
CA ILE A 41 -1.82 15.06 6.64
C ILE A 41 -1.27 16.43 7.03
N ALA A 42 -0.31 16.98 6.27
CA ALA A 42 0.31 18.27 6.55
C ALA A 42 -0.63 19.44 6.35
N GLU A 43 -1.35 19.48 5.23
CA GLU A 43 -2.36 20.51 4.96
C GLU A 43 -3.51 20.49 5.97
N ASN A 44 -3.82 19.33 6.49
CA ASN A 44 -4.79 19.10 7.58
C ASN A 44 -6.12 19.84 7.37
N LYS A 45 -6.63 19.84 6.12
CA LYS A 45 -7.89 20.53 5.76
C LYS A 45 -9.10 19.75 6.27
N PRO A 46 -10.16 20.43 6.73
CA PRO A 46 -11.42 19.75 7.06
C PRO A 46 -11.98 19.02 5.85
N PHE A 47 -12.61 17.89 6.10
CA PHE A 47 -13.32 17.15 5.05
C PHE A 47 -14.61 17.87 4.61
N THR A 48 -14.99 17.71 3.37
CA THR A 48 -16.21 18.33 2.81
C THR A 48 -17.45 17.49 3.06
N SER A 49 -17.31 16.18 3.14
CA SER A 49 -18.41 15.24 3.38
C SER A 49 -17.89 13.87 3.80
N ILE A 50 -18.79 13.03 4.35
CA ILE A 50 -18.49 11.61 4.60
C ILE A 50 -18.25 10.86 3.28
N THR A 51 -18.85 11.29 2.18
CA THR A 51 -18.65 10.71 0.84
C THR A 51 -17.20 10.87 0.39
N GLU A 52 -16.61 12.04 0.61
CA GLU A 52 -15.19 12.28 0.30
C GLU A 52 -14.30 11.25 1.00
N VAL A 53 -14.52 11.03 2.29
CA VAL A 53 -13.72 10.12 3.11
C VAL A 53 -13.93 8.66 2.69
N TRP A 54 -15.17 8.27 2.43
CA TRP A 54 -15.49 6.86 2.17
C TRP A 54 -15.38 6.43 0.72
N LEU A 55 -15.71 7.33 -0.21
CA LEU A 55 -15.87 6.99 -1.63
C LEU A 55 -14.93 7.78 -2.54
N GLY A 56 -14.10 8.67 -1.99
CA GLY A 56 -13.22 9.52 -2.78
C GLY A 56 -12.06 8.78 -3.45
N GLY A 57 -11.65 7.61 -2.93
CA GLY A 57 -10.52 6.84 -3.46
C GLY A 57 -10.58 5.34 -3.13
N ASP A 58 -11.68 4.85 -2.55
CA ASP A 58 -11.81 3.46 -2.15
C ASP A 58 -12.30 2.58 -3.30
N HIS A 59 -11.35 2.04 -4.06
CA HIS A 59 -11.64 1.18 -5.20
C HIS A 59 -12.28 -0.18 -4.81
N TYR A 60 -12.26 -0.60 -3.55
CA TYR A 60 -13.02 -1.76 -3.06
C TYR A 60 -14.52 -1.45 -3.00
N LYS A 61 -14.88 -0.28 -2.47
CA LYS A 61 -16.28 0.16 -2.42
C LYS A 61 -16.81 0.37 -3.82
N TRP A 62 -16.06 1.00 -4.71
CA TRP A 62 -16.42 1.14 -6.13
C TRP A 62 -16.67 -0.20 -6.82
N ARG A 63 -15.81 -1.20 -6.53
CA ARG A 63 -15.99 -2.57 -7.05
C ARG A 63 -17.29 -3.19 -6.55
N ALA A 64 -17.59 -3.05 -5.26
CA ALA A 64 -18.83 -3.56 -4.66
C ALA A 64 -20.08 -2.91 -5.29
N GLU A 65 -20.06 -1.60 -5.52
CA GLU A 65 -21.14 -0.87 -6.19
C GLU A 65 -21.34 -1.34 -7.63
N ARG A 66 -20.26 -1.57 -8.39
CA ARG A 66 -20.34 -2.14 -9.75
C ARG A 66 -20.95 -3.54 -9.75
N ILE A 67 -20.56 -4.39 -8.81
CA ILE A 67 -21.15 -5.74 -8.63
C ILE A 67 -22.64 -5.62 -8.31
N ALA A 68 -23.04 -4.60 -7.57
CA ALA A 68 -24.44 -4.31 -7.27
C ALA A 68 -25.24 -3.74 -8.45
N GLY A 69 -24.56 -3.43 -9.59
CA GLY A 69 -25.19 -2.90 -10.80
C GLY A 69 -25.34 -1.38 -10.82
N VAL A 70 -24.59 -0.64 -10.00
CA VAL A 70 -24.62 0.82 -9.97
C VAL A 70 -23.99 1.39 -11.23
N PRO A 71 -24.62 2.40 -11.89
CA PRO A 71 -24.03 3.10 -13.02
C PRO A 71 -22.77 3.86 -12.63
N GLU A 72 -21.75 3.85 -13.50
CA GLU A 72 -20.41 4.46 -13.25
C GLU A 72 -20.49 5.96 -12.93
N GLU A 73 -21.46 6.66 -13.49
CA GLU A 73 -21.73 8.08 -13.21
C GLU A 73 -21.91 8.36 -11.71
N LYS A 74 -22.51 7.40 -10.98
CA LYS A 74 -22.76 7.48 -9.54
C LYS A 74 -21.65 6.88 -8.68
N ILE A 75 -20.60 6.33 -9.28
CA ILE A 75 -19.45 5.75 -8.58
C ILE A 75 -18.27 6.72 -8.68
N THR A 76 -17.63 6.80 -9.85
CA THR A 76 -16.46 7.68 -10.10
C THR A 76 -16.81 8.90 -10.94
N GLY A 77 -18.02 8.99 -11.53
CA GLY A 77 -18.47 10.11 -12.37
C GLY A 77 -18.94 11.33 -11.55
N ASP A 78 -19.73 12.19 -12.19
CA ASP A 78 -20.05 13.55 -11.72
C ASP A 78 -21.26 13.65 -10.80
N ALA A 79 -21.87 12.52 -10.36
CA ALA A 79 -22.94 12.55 -9.39
C ALA A 79 -22.53 13.26 -8.09
N SER A 80 -23.48 13.94 -7.45
CA SER A 80 -23.22 14.66 -6.19
C SER A 80 -22.74 13.74 -5.07
N ALA A 81 -22.07 14.30 -4.07
CA ALA A 81 -21.63 13.55 -2.89
C ALA A 81 -22.79 12.84 -2.18
N GLU A 82 -23.94 13.49 -2.12
CA GLU A 82 -25.16 12.91 -1.55
C GLU A 82 -25.64 11.71 -2.37
N GLU A 83 -25.78 11.85 -3.69
CA GLU A 83 -26.23 10.76 -4.56
C GLU A 83 -25.32 9.54 -4.47
N LYS A 84 -23.99 9.74 -4.45
CA LYS A 84 -23.00 8.67 -4.25
C LYS A 84 -23.19 7.97 -2.90
N PHE A 85 -23.41 8.72 -1.83
CA PHE A 85 -23.67 8.13 -0.51
C PHE A 85 -24.98 7.34 -0.47
N MET A 86 -26.05 7.86 -1.07
CA MET A 86 -27.34 7.13 -1.13
C MET A 86 -27.19 5.80 -1.87
N VAL A 87 -26.42 5.78 -2.97
CA VAL A 87 -26.15 4.55 -3.72
C VAL A 87 -25.29 3.57 -2.92
N TRP A 88 -24.33 4.06 -2.14
CA TRP A 88 -23.59 3.21 -1.20
C TRP A 88 -24.53 2.58 -0.17
N ALA A 89 -25.46 3.36 0.39
CA ALA A 89 -26.46 2.85 1.32
C ALA A 89 -27.39 1.81 0.69
N GLU A 90 -27.75 1.95 -0.59
CA GLU A 90 -28.52 0.94 -1.36
C GLU A 90 -27.71 -0.34 -1.61
N THR A 91 -26.38 -0.22 -1.67
CA THR A 91 -25.46 -1.35 -1.86
C THR A 91 -25.27 -2.14 -0.56
N MET A 92 -25.26 -1.48 0.59
CA MET A 92 -24.97 -2.08 1.89
C MET A 92 -25.75 -3.36 2.22
N PRO A 93 -27.08 -3.45 2.05
CA PRO A 93 -27.80 -4.69 2.34
C PRO A 93 -27.38 -5.89 1.50
N LYS A 94 -26.74 -5.66 0.34
CA LYS A 94 -26.23 -6.71 -0.56
C LYS A 94 -24.87 -7.24 -0.11
N LEU A 95 -24.19 -6.56 0.84
CA LEU A 95 -22.85 -6.86 1.31
C LEU A 95 -22.80 -7.68 2.63
N ILE A 96 -23.94 -8.24 3.08
CA ILE A 96 -23.96 -9.07 4.29
C ILE A 96 -22.99 -10.24 4.12
N GLY A 97 -22.04 -10.37 5.06
CA GLY A 97 -20.97 -11.36 5.00
C GLY A 97 -19.68 -10.86 4.31
N ASN A 98 -19.69 -9.67 3.74
CA ASN A 98 -18.50 -9.00 3.21
C ASN A 98 -17.88 -8.09 4.29
N PRO A 99 -16.55 -8.00 4.44
CA PRO A 99 -15.89 -7.11 5.40
C PRO A 99 -16.32 -5.64 5.29
N LEU A 100 -16.57 -5.12 4.10
CA LEU A 100 -17.03 -3.74 3.89
C LEU A 100 -18.32 -3.42 4.67
N TYR A 101 -19.21 -4.42 4.84
CA TYR A 101 -20.40 -4.26 5.66
C TYR A 101 -20.05 -4.02 7.13
N HIS A 102 -19.09 -4.77 7.64
CA HIS A 102 -18.62 -4.63 9.03
C HIS A 102 -17.87 -3.32 9.23
N TRP A 103 -16.94 -2.99 8.34
CA TRP A 103 -16.10 -1.80 8.44
C TRP A 103 -16.93 -0.52 8.39
N THR A 104 -17.86 -0.41 7.46
CA THR A 104 -18.76 0.74 7.38
C THR A 104 -19.50 0.97 8.70
N HIS A 105 -20.07 -0.07 9.30
CA HIS A 105 -20.79 0.06 10.57
C HIS A 105 -19.87 0.28 11.77
N LEU A 106 -18.65 -0.29 11.74
CA LEU A 106 -17.63 -0.04 12.77
C LEU A 106 -17.16 1.41 12.75
N GLU A 107 -16.97 1.97 11.58
CA GLU A 107 -16.61 3.37 11.39
C GLU A 107 -17.74 4.31 11.86
N LEU A 108 -18.98 4.02 11.51
CA LEU A 108 -20.15 4.75 12.01
C LEU A 108 -20.19 4.77 13.55
N GLN A 109 -19.94 3.64 14.18
CA GLN A 109 -19.96 3.51 15.63
C GLN A 109 -18.76 4.24 16.27
N ARG A 110 -17.54 4.03 15.79
CA ARG A 110 -16.31 4.55 16.43
C ARG A 110 -16.11 6.05 16.25
N TYR A 111 -16.36 6.56 15.05
CA TYR A 111 -16.06 7.96 14.73
C TYR A 111 -17.28 8.87 14.82
N PHE A 112 -18.49 8.30 14.66
CA PHE A 112 -19.73 9.08 14.63
C PHE A 112 -20.69 8.74 15.77
N GLY A 113 -20.46 7.66 16.54
CA GLY A 113 -21.37 7.23 17.61
C GLY A 113 -22.72 6.75 17.09
N ILE A 114 -22.79 6.30 15.82
CA ILE A 114 -24.00 5.85 15.15
C ILE A 114 -24.05 4.33 15.21
N GLU A 115 -25.01 3.77 15.96
CA GLU A 115 -25.26 2.33 16.06
C GLU A 115 -26.32 1.83 15.07
N LYS A 116 -26.99 2.76 14.41
CA LYS A 116 -28.02 2.48 13.41
C LYS A 116 -27.41 1.86 12.16
N ARG A 117 -28.06 0.83 11.60
CA ARG A 117 -27.61 0.22 10.35
C ARG A 117 -27.81 1.17 9.19
N LEU A 118 -26.84 1.20 8.29
CA LEU A 118 -26.94 1.93 7.03
C LEU A 118 -27.77 1.09 6.04
N THR A 119 -28.93 1.60 5.73
CA THR A 119 -29.89 1.05 4.74
C THR A 119 -30.47 2.19 3.92
N PRO A 120 -31.17 1.93 2.81
CA PRO A 120 -31.85 2.99 2.06
C PRO A 120 -32.76 3.87 2.92
N GLU A 121 -33.47 3.26 3.92
CA GLU A 121 -34.41 3.97 4.78
C GLU A 121 -33.74 4.88 5.81
N THR A 122 -32.51 4.55 6.23
CA THR A 122 -31.74 5.30 7.24
C THR A 122 -30.69 6.21 6.62
N ALA A 123 -30.44 6.09 5.31
CA ALA A 123 -29.34 6.72 4.60
C ALA A 123 -29.31 8.24 4.79
N ARG A 124 -30.45 8.90 4.64
CA ARG A 124 -30.53 10.36 4.76
C ARG A 124 -30.16 10.85 6.15
N GLU A 125 -30.72 10.24 7.16
CA GLU A 125 -30.44 10.60 8.55
C GLU A 125 -28.96 10.39 8.90
N ILE A 126 -28.39 9.24 8.49
CA ILE A 126 -26.97 8.93 8.74
C ILE A 126 -26.05 9.89 7.97
N TYR A 127 -26.39 10.21 6.72
CA TYR A 127 -25.63 11.18 5.92
C TYR A 127 -25.54 12.54 6.59
N ASP A 128 -26.70 13.08 7.02
CA ASP A 128 -26.79 14.37 7.66
C ASP A 128 -26.00 14.39 9.00
N GLU A 129 -26.17 13.35 9.83
CA GLU A 129 -25.45 13.22 11.11
C GLU A 129 -23.93 13.05 10.92
N CYS A 130 -23.50 12.23 9.96
CA CYS A 130 -22.09 12.09 9.63
C CYS A 130 -21.48 13.41 9.16
N ASN A 131 -22.17 14.15 8.28
CA ASN A 131 -21.66 15.39 7.73
C ASN A 131 -21.59 16.51 8.77
N GLU A 132 -22.50 16.55 9.73
CA GLU A 132 -22.39 17.49 10.85
C GLU A 132 -21.08 17.30 11.65
N LYS A 133 -20.61 16.06 11.75
CA LYS A 133 -19.42 15.69 12.52
C LYS A 133 -18.15 15.74 11.67
N ILE A 134 -18.14 15.15 10.47
CA ILE A 134 -16.93 14.98 9.65
C ILE A 134 -16.37 16.32 9.14
N THR A 135 -17.22 17.29 8.85
CA THR A 135 -16.80 18.63 8.42
C THR A 135 -16.07 19.43 9.51
N LYS A 136 -16.12 18.95 10.75
CA LYS A 136 -15.35 19.52 11.89
C LYS A 136 -14.06 18.73 12.15
N LEU A 137 -13.87 17.58 11.51
CA LEU A 137 -12.72 16.71 11.65
C LEU A 137 -11.73 16.94 10.50
N ARG A 138 -10.48 16.61 10.77
CA ARG A 138 -9.34 16.76 9.87
C ARG A 138 -8.56 15.43 9.84
N PRO A 139 -7.70 15.19 8.85
CA PRO A 139 -6.87 13.97 8.80
C PRO A 139 -6.13 13.68 10.09
N GLN A 140 -5.48 14.70 10.70
CA GLN A 140 -4.75 14.50 11.96
C GLN A 140 -5.67 14.13 13.13
N ASP A 141 -6.93 14.59 13.13
CA ASP A 141 -7.91 14.20 14.16
C ASP A 141 -8.25 12.70 14.07
N LEU A 142 -8.49 12.19 12.86
CA LEU A 142 -8.78 10.78 12.63
C LEU A 142 -7.59 9.87 13.03
N ILE A 143 -6.37 10.27 12.69
CA ILE A 143 -5.14 9.58 13.11
C ILE A 143 -5.07 9.50 14.65
N ARG A 144 -5.32 10.62 15.33
CA ARG A 144 -5.31 10.70 16.80
C ARG A 144 -6.42 9.87 17.43
N MET A 145 -7.65 9.94 16.89
CA MET A 145 -8.80 9.15 17.36
C MET A 145 -8.58 7.65 17.21
N SER A 146 -7.79 7.24 16.23
CA SER A 146 -7.43 5.83 15.99
C SER A 146 -6.27 5.34 16.86
N ASN A 147 -5.74 6.14 17.79
CA ASN A 147 -4.56 5.83 18.62
C ASN A 147 -3.32 5.43 17.82
N VAL A 148 -3.15 5.98 16.61
CA VAL A 148 -1.97 5.76 15.78
C VAL A 148 -0.80 6.58 16.34
N LYS A 149 0.38 5.97 16.48
CA LYS A 149 1.61 6.61 16.97
C LYS A 149 2.73 6.66 15.95
N LEU A 150 2.61 5.90 14.89
CA LEU A 150 3.53 5.88 13.77
C LEU A 150 2.74 5.72 12.48
N VAL A 151 3.06 6.53 11.48
CA VAL A 151 2.60 6.35 10.09
C VAL A 151 3.83 6.36 9.19
N CYS A 152 3.98 5.33 8.37
CA CYS A 152 4.94 5.30 7.26
C CYS A 152 4.16 5.44 5.96
N THR A 153 4.34 6.54 5.28
CA THR A 153 3.67 6.86 4.01
C THR A 153 4.22 6.02 2.86
N THR A 154 3.84 6.31 1.63
CA THR A 154 4.32 5.60 0.45
C THR A 154 4.87 6.63 -0.53
N ASP A 155 6.20 6.72 -0.64
CA ASP A 155 6.85 7.85 -1.30
C ASP A 155 7.81 7.39 -2.42
N ASP A 156 7.72 8.06 -3.56
CA ASP A 156 8.58 7.79 -4.73
C ASP A 156 10.01 8.33 -4.50
N PRO A 157 11.06 7.68 -5.02
CA PRO A 157 12.44 8.20 -4.99
C PRO A 157 12.61 9.68 -5.40
N VAL A 158 11.75 10.18 -6.25
CA VAL A 158 11.78 11.58 -6.71
C VAL A 158 10.95 12.53 -5.83
N ASP A 159 10.40 12.06 -4.72
CA ASP A 159 9.68 12.92 -3.77
C ASP A 159 10.65 13.85 -3.03
N THR A 160 10.28 15.11 -2.89
CA THR A 160 11.09 16.12 -2.18
C THR A 160 11.02 15.99 -0.67
N LEU A 161 10.06 15.23 -0.13
CA LEU A 161 9.77 15.06 1.29
C LEU A 161 9.48 16.36 2.04
N GLU A 162 9.04 17.41 1.35
CA GLU A 162 8.75 18.72 1.94
C GLU A 162 7.63 18.64 2.99
N TRP A 163 6.62 17.81 2.72
CA TRP A 163 5.50 17.61 3.65
C TRP A 163 5.92 16.87 4.91
N HIS A 164 6.83 15.92 4.81
CA HIS A 164 7.39 15.24 5.98
C HIS A 164 8.23 16.19 6.84
N ARG A 165 8.96 17.15 6.21
CA ARG A 165 9.66 18.18 6.94
C ARG A 165 8.70 19.13 7.64
N ALA A 166 7.64 19.58 6.96
CA ALA A 166 6.60 20.41 7.55
C ALA A 166 5.91 19.71 8.75
N LEU A 167 5.62 18.41 8.62
CA LEU A 167 5.04 17.61 9.70
C LEU A 167 5.97 17.38 10.90
N ARG A 168 7.28 17.48 10.73
CA ARG A 168 8.20 17.47 11.88
C ARG A 168 8.10 18.73 12.73
N GLU A 169 7.74 19.84 12.12
CA GLU A 169 7.61 21.16 12.79
C GLU A 169 6.19 21.38 13.31
N HIS A 170 5.19 20.95 12.55
CA HIS A 170 3.77 21.21 12.82
C HIS A 170 2.94 19.93 12.63
N ASN A 171 2.72 19.20 13.72
CA ASN A 171 1.95 17.97 13.71
C ASN A 171 1.17 17.80 15.02
N GLU A 172 -0.14 17.83 14.93
CA GLU A 172 -1.06 17.67 16.06
C GLU A 172 -1.70 16.29 16.12
N SER A 173 -1.35 15.38 15.21
CA SER A 173 -1.92 14.01 15.17
C SER A 173 -1.52 13.16 16.38
N GLY A 174 -0.40 13.47 17.01
CA GLY A 174 0.19 12.67 18.07
C GLY A 174 0.91 11.42 17.56
N ALA A 175 1.04 11.25 16.23
CA ALA A 175 1.77 10.20 15.55
C ALA A 175 3.04 10.76 14.90
N GLN A 176 4.09 9.96 14.83
CA GLN A 176 5.27 10.25 14.02
C GLN A 176 4.96 9.90 12.56
N ILE A 177 5.12 10.85 11.64
CA ILE A 177 4.89 10.63 10.20
C ILE A 177 6.24 10.55 9.51
N LEU A 178 6.54 9.39 8.95
CA LEU A 178 7.83 9.09 8.32
C LEU A 178 7.65 8.67 6.86
N PRO A 179 8.60 9.00 5.98
CA PRO A 179 8.58 8.50 4.61
C PRO A 179 8.91 7.01 4.56
N ALA A 180 8.28 6.29 3.61
CA ALA A 180 8.69 4.97 3.20
C ALA A 180 9.10 4.98 1.72
N TRP A 181 10.17 4.28 1.40
CA TRP A 181 10.78 4.24 0.09
C TRP A 181 10.07 3.26 -0.83
N ARG A 182 9.45 3.73 -1.93
CA ARG A 182 8.77 2.89 -2.92
C ARG A 182 9.28 3.14 -4.35
N PRO A 183 10.31 2.41 -4.80
CA PRO A 183 10.94 2.64 -6.09
C PRO A 183 10.30 1.87 -7.25
N ASP A 184 8.98 1.68 -7.25
CA ASP A 184 8.28 0.85 -8.23
C ASP A 184 8.50 1.34 -9.67
N LYS A 185 8.60 2.67 -9.88
CA LYS A 185 8.87 3.23 -11.20
C LYS A 185 10.28 2.90 -11.71
N ALA A 186 11.25 2.75 -10.81
CA ALA A 186 12.60 2.30 -11.17
C ALA A 186 12.60 0.86 -11.70
N LEU A 187 11.69 0.01 -11.20
CA LEU A 187 11.59 -1.40 -11.60
C LEU A 187 10.80 -1.62 -12.91
N LYS A 188 10.07 -0.62 -13.39
CA LYS A 188 9.20 -0.72 -14.57
C LYS A 188 9.89 -0.12 -15.80
N LEU A 189 11.00 -0.71 -16.24
CA LEU A 189 11.89 -0.22 -17.28
C LEU A 189 11.17 0.10 -18.60
N THR A 190 10.24 -0.76 -19.01
CA THR A 190 9.49 -0.64 -20.27
C THR A 190 8.26 0.28 -20.17
N ALA A 191 7.87 0.69 -18.96
CA ALA A 191 6.70 1.54 -18.78
C ALA A 191 6.88 2.93 -19.43
N PRO A 192 5.80 3.52 -19.99
CA PRO A 192 5.85 4.87 -20.55
C PRO A 192 6.31 5.94 -19.53
N THR A 193 6.07 5.71 -18.25
CA THR A 193 6.42 6.63 -17.17
C THR A 193 7.89 6.57 -16.76
N PHE A 194 8.67 5.58 -17.24
CA PHE A 194 10.06 5.38 -16.80
C PHE A 194 10.99 6.54 -17.20
N LEU A 195 11.02 6.93 -18.47
CA LEU A 195 11.92 8.00 -18.94
C LEU A 195 11.60 9.38 -18.33
N PRO A 196 10.33 9.81 -18.20
CA PRO A 196 9.99 11.01 -17.45
C PRO A 196 10.44 10.95 -15.98
N TRP A 197 10.26 9.81 -15.32
CA TRP A 197 10.73 9.59 -13.96
C TRP A 197 12.27 9.63 -13.86
N LEU A 198 12.97 9.03 -14.81
CA LEU A 198 14.43 9.03 -14.87
C LEU A 198 14.99 10.45 -15.00
N SER A 199 14.35 11.30 -15.79
CA SER A 199 14.72 12.71 -15.93
C SER A 199 14.57 13.49 -14.61
N GLN A 200 13.50 13.25 -13.86
CA GLN A 200 13.31 13.82 -12.53
C GLN A 200 14.35 13.32 -11.53
N LEU A 201 14.69 12.03 -11.59
CA LEU A 201 15.72 11.43 -10.75
C LEU A 201 17.10 12.07 -11.03
N ALA A 202 17.44 12.28 -12.30
CA ALA A 202 18.67 12.92 -12.73
C ALA A 202 18.77 14.35 -12.18
N GLU A 203 17.71 15.14 -12.32
CA GLU A 203 17.64 16.51 -11.78
C GLU A 203 17.84 16.55 -10.26
N LEU A 204 17.12 15.70 -9.52
CA LEU A 204 17.17 15.69 -8.05
C LEU A 204 18.45 15.10 -7.46
N SER A 205 19.10 14.17 -8.16
CA SER A 205 20.36 13.57 -7.74
C SER A 205 21.58 14.37 -8.20
N GLY A 206 21.42 15.22 -9.22
CA GLY A 206 22.50 15.91 -9.89
C GLY A 206 23.42 14.97 -10.67
N GLU A 207 22.92 13.82 -11.13
CA GLU A 207 23.65 12.83 -11.92
C GLU A 207 23.20 12.82 -13.37
N GLU A 208 24.14 12.64 -14.31
CA GLU A 208 23.83 12.26 -15.68
C GLU A 208 23.64 10.74 -15.76
N ILE A 209 22.41 10.29 -15.99
CA ILE A 209 22.06 8.87 -15.91
C ILE A 209 22.08 8.24 -17.31
N GLU A 210 23.27 7.95 -17.81
CA GLU A 210 23.47 7.32 -19.12
C GLU A 210 23.73 5.81 -19.05
N THR A 211 24.00 5.28 -17.86
CA THR A 211 24.31 3.86 -17.63
C THR A 211 23.55 3.29 -16.46
N PHE A 212 23.41 1.97 -16.40
CA PHE A 212 22.81 1.28 -15.26
C PHE A 212 23.58 1.53 -13.94
N ALA A 213 24.89 1.69 -14.02
CA ALA A 213 25.71 2.08 -12.86
C ALA A 213 25.36 3.50 -12.39
N ALA A 214 25.25 4.48 -13.30
CA ALA A 214 24.85 5.85 -12.96
C ALA A 214 23.43 5.91 -12.38
N LEU A 215 22.51 5.06 -12.86
CA LEU A 215 21.20 4.90 -12.24
C LEU A 215 21.30 4.46 -10.77
N LYS A 216 22.13 3.45 -10.49
CA LYS A 216 22.37 2.99 -9.11
C LYS A 216 22.95 4.11 -8.24
N ASP A 217 23.89 4.91 -8.75
CA ASP A 217 24.48 6.04 -8.03
C ASP A 217 23.43 7.14 -7.72
N ALA A 218 22.58 7.48 -8.69
CA ALA A 218 21.50 8.42 -8.49
C ALA A 218 20.49 7.92 -7.43
N ILE A 219 20.08 6.66 -7.52
CA ILE A 219 19.20 6.01 -6.54
C ILE A 219 19.86 6.00 -5.15
N PHE A 220 21.16 5.70 -5.05
CA PHE A 220 21.89 5.71 -3.77
C PHE A 220 21.88 7.08 -3.10
N LYS A 221 22.06 8.17 -3.86
CA LYS A 221 21.94 9.53 -3.32
C LYS A 221 20.53 9.79 -2.75
N ARG A 222 19.50 9.31 -3.44
CA ARG A 222 18.11 9.46 -2.97
C ARG A 222 17.82 8.58 -1.75
N LEU A 223 18.33 7.36 -1.69
CA LEU A 223 18.25 6.50 -0.50
C LEU A 223 18.85 7.18 0.74
N ARG A 224 20.01 7.81 0.60
CA ARG A 224 20.61 8.58 1.68
C ARG A 224 19.74 9.76 2.11
N PHE A 225 19.22 10.51 1.15
CA PHE A 225 18.30 11.61 1.41
C PHE A 225 17.06 11.15 2.20
N PHE A 226 16.44 10.04 1.80
CA PHE A 226 15.32 9.46 2.52
C PHE A 226 15.72 8.99 3.93
N HIS A 227 16.87 8.34 4.07
CA HIS A 227 17.39 7.91 5.37
C HIS A 227 17.59 9.08 6.34
N GLU A 228 18.18 10.17 5.87
CA GLU A 228 18.40 11.41 6.61
C GLU A 228 17.07 12.09 6.99
N ASN A 229 16.03 11.86 6.19
CA ASN A 229 14.68 12.32 6.47
C ASN A 229 13.82 11.34 7.30
N GLY A 230 14.41 10.30 7.86
CA GLY A 230 13.75 9.41 8.83
C GLY A 230 13.20 8.12 8.25
N CYS A 231 13.35 7.87 6.94
CA CYS A 231 12.97 6.60 6.33
C CYS A 231 13.73 5.41 6.95
N ARG A 232 13.02 4.32 7.26
CA ARG A 232 13.58 3.10 7.87
C ARG A 232 13.06 1.83 7.24
N LEU A 233 12.27 1.96 6.20
CA LEU A 233 11.72 0.82 5.48
C LEU A 233 11.47 1.16 4.01
N CYS A 234 11.38 0.12 3.21
CA CYS A 234 10.97 0.21 1.82
C CYS A 234 9.77 -0.70 1.55
N ASP A 235 9.10 -0.42 0.45
CA ASP A 235 7.96 -1.16 -0.06
C ASP A 235 8.12 -1.38 -1.56
N HIS A 236 7.85 -2.58 -2.03
CA HIS A 236 7.90 -2.95 -3.44
C HIS A 236 6.62 -3.64 -3.87
N GLY A 237 5.94 -3.08 -4.87
CA GLY A 237 4.85 -3.73 -5.58
C GLY A 237 5.41 -4.61 -6.71
N LEU A 238 5.40 -5.92 -6.50
CA LEU A 238 5.89 -6.92 -7.45
C LEU A 238 4.72 -7.68 -8.05
N ASP A 239 4.14 -7.14 -9.11
CA ASP A 239 3.04 -7.80 -9.83
C ASP A 239 3.46 -9.23 -10.24
N THR A 240 4.68 -9.38 -10.75
CA THR A 240 5.38 -10.64 -10.97
C THR A 240 6.78 -10.59 -10.37
N LEU A 241 7.27 -11.75 -9.93
CA LEU A 241 8.67 -11.86 -9.51
C LEU A 241 9.59 -11.99 -10.73
N PRO A 242 10.69 -11.21 -10.79
CA PRO A 242 11.66 -11.38 -11.87
C PRO A 242 12.34 -12.73 -11.79
N ALA A 243 12.65 -13.30 -12.94
CA ALA A 243 13.43 -14.54 -13.04
C ALA A 243 14.92 -14.29 -12.97
N GLY A 244 15.66 -15.18 -12.27
CA GLY A 244 17.13 -15.16 -12.19
C GLY A 244 17.77 -16.20 -13.11
N PRO A 245 19.09 -16.30 -13.17
CA PRO A 245 20.08 -15.77 -12.21
C PRO A 245 20.45 -14.29 -12.38
N LEU A 246 21.20 -13.75 -11.40
CA LEU A 246 21.79 -12.40 -11.52
C LEU A 246 22.65 -12.29 -12.77
N ASN A 247 22.35 -11.29 -13.62
CA ASN A 247 23.10 -11.00 -14.84
C ASN A 247 23.19 -9.48 -15.02
N GLU A 248 24.24 -8.89 -14.47
CA GLU A 248 24.50 -7.44 -14.51
C GLU A 248 24.77 -6.93 -15.94
N GLU A 249 25.37 -7.74 -16.81
CA GLU A 249 25.64 -7.34 -18.21
C GLU A 249 24.34 -7.21 -18.99
N LEU A 250 23.45 -8.19 -18.89
CA LEU A 250 22.15 -8.16 -19.55
C LEU A 250 21.24 -7.05 -18.97
N ALA A 251 21.35 -6.79 -17.68
CA ALA A 251 20.64 -5.68 -17.03
C ALA A 251 21.12 -4.31 -17.56
N ALA A 252 22.42 -4.13 -17.72
CA ALA A 252 23.01 -2.92 -18.27
C ALA A 252 22.64 -2.75 -19.76
N GLU A 253 22.62 -3.83 -20.54
CA GLU A 253 22.18 -3.83 -21.94
C GLU A 253 20.69 -3.45 -22.04
N ALA A 254 19.83 -4.01 -21.18
CA ALA A 254 18.41 -3.66 -21.10
C ALA A 254 18.21 -2.15 -20.88
N PHE A 255 18.93 -1.59 -19.90
CA PHE A 255 18.89 -0.16 -19.60
C PHE A 255 19.36 0.69 -20.80
N ALA A 256 20.48 0.33 -21.42
CA ALA A 256 21.01 1.03 -22.58
C ALA A 256 20.05 0.96 -23.79
N ASN A 257 19.42 -0.18 -24.01
CA ASN A 257 18.41 -0.34 -25.04
C ASN A 257 17.20 0.59 -24.80
N ARG A 258 16.73 0.68 -23.54
CA ARG A 258 15.63 1.59 -23.18
C ARG A 258 15.97 3.05 -23.46
N LEU A 259 17.18 3.49 -23.12
CA LEU A 259 17.62 4.87 -23.40
C LEU A 259 17.75 5.16 -24.89
N ALA A 260 18.13 4.16 -25.67
CA ALA A 260 18.33 4.29 -27.12
C ALA A 260 17.04 4.03 -27.93
N ASP A 261 15.88 3.89 -27.27
CA ASP A 261 14.58 3.51 -27.87
C ASP A 261 14.66 2.22 -28.70
N LYS A 262 15.47 1.27 -28.24
CA LYS A 262 15.58 -0.07 -28.81
C LYS A 262 14.69 -1.05 -28.06
N GLU A 263 14.47 -2.22 -28.67
CA GLU A 263 13.70 -3.29 -28.04
C GLU A 263 14.32 -3.76 -26.72
N VAL A 264 13.50 -3.85 -25.68
CA VAL A 264 13.80 -4.50 -24.42
C VAL A 264 12.94 -5.75 -24.34
N THR A 265 13.56 -6.92 -24.46
CA THR A 265 12.84 -8.18 -24.39
C THR A 265 12.39 -8.49 -22.95
N PRO A 266 11.39 -9.34 -22.74
CA PRO A 266 10.98 -9.75 -21.37
C PRO A 266 12.13 -10.31 -20.53
N ALA A 267 13.06 -11.07 -21.14
CA ALA A 267 14.23 -11.60 -20.46
C ALA A 267 15.22 -10.48 -20.02
N MET A 268 15.37 -9.46 -20.83
CA MET A 268 16.18 -8.27 -20.49
C MET A 268 15.55 -7.48 -19.34
N GLU A 269 14.24 -7.29 -19.38
CA GLU A 269 13.52 -6.60 -18.31
C GLU A 269 13.59 -7.38 -16.99
N ASP A 270 13.43 -8.71 -17.02
CA ASP A 270 13.60 -9.56 -15.84
C ASP A 270 15.02 -9.48 -15.28
N ALA A 271 16.06 -9.51 -16.12
CA ALA A 271 17.46 -9.36 -15.69
C ALA A 271 17.70 -7.99 -15.05
N TYR A 272 17.15 -6.92 -15.61
CA TYR A 272 17.23 -5.58 -15.05
C TYR A 272 16.56 -5.49 -13.68
N ARG A 273 15.29 -5.95 -13.58
CA ARG A 273 14.53 -5.95 -12.32
C ARG A 273 15.23 -6.78 -11.25
N PHE A 274 15.73 -7.96 -11.61
CA PHE A 274 16.44 -8.86 -10.71
C PHE A 274 17.71 -8.21 -10.17
N ALA A 275 18.57 -7.68 -11.05
CA ALA A 275 19.83 -7.03 -10.66
C ALA A 275 19.58 -5.79 -9.79
N LEU A 276 18.57 -4.97 -10.12
CA LEU A 276 18.24 -3.79 -9.33
C LEU A 276 17.72 -4.15 -7.94
N LEU A 277 16.84 -5.15 -7.82
CA LEU A 277 16.32 -5.62 -6.52
C LEU A 277 17.42 -6.22 -5.64
N VAL A 278 18.32 -7.01 -6.22
CA VAL A 278 19.45 -7.58 -5.49
C VAL A 278 20.35 -6.48 -4.95
N TRP A 279 20.72 -5.51 -5.79
CA TRP A 279 21.52 -4.36 -5.36
C TRP A 279 20.82 -3.52 -4.28
N LEU A 280 19.54 -3.19 -4.47
CA LEU A 280 18.74 -2.45 -3.50
C LEU A 280 18.69 -3.14 -2.13
N SER A 281 18.52 -4.46 -2.10
CA SER A 281 18.47 -5.21 -0.84
C SER A 281 19.78 -5.05 -0.04
N GLY A 282 20.92 -5.01 -0.72
CA GLY A 282 22.22 -4.72 -0.10
C GLY A 282 22.27 -3.33 0.51
N GLU A 283 21.74 -2.31 -0.17
CA GLU A 283 21.67 -0.95 0.36
C GLU A 283 20.71 -0.85 1.56
N TYR A 284 19.54 -1.51 1.49
CA TYR A 284 18.61 -1.56 2.63
C TYR A 284 19.23 -2.21 3.86
N SER A 285 19.98 -3.29 3.65
CA SER A 285 20.71 -3.95 4.75
C SER A 285 21.76 -3.04 5.39
N ARG A 286 22.53 -2.29 4.58
CA ARG A 286 23.53 -1.33 5.08
C ARG A 286 22.89 -0.18 5.86
N LEU A 287 21.72 0.27 5.44
CA LEU A 287 20.94 1.32 6.10
C LEU A 287 20.14 0.83 7.32
N GLY A 288 20.07 -0.49 7.55
CA GLY A 288 19.27 -1.11 8.60
C GLY A 288 17.77 -0.99 8.37
N TRP A 289 17.33 -0.90 7.10
CA TRP A 289 15.92 -0.79 6.74
C TRP A 289 15.23 -2.15 6.72
N THR A 290 13.93 -2.14 6.93
CA THR A 290 13.06 -3.29 6.69
C THR A 290 12.52 -3.25 5.26
N MET A 291 12.60 -4.38 4.55
CA MET A 291 12.09 -4.52 3.18
C MET A 291 10.71 -5.17 3.20
N GLN A 292 9.74 -4.56 2.52
CA GLN A 292 8.41 -5.12 2.30
C GLN A 292 8.27 -5.51 0.83
N LEU A 293 7.82 -6.74 0.56
CA LEU A 293 7.56 -7.26 -0.78
C LEU A 293 6.07 -7.60 -0.91
N HIS A 294 5.33 -6.83 -1.71
CA HIS A 294 3.92 -7.05 -2.05
C HIS A 294 3.84 -7.77 -3.38
N ILE A 295 3.42 -9.05 -3.39
CA ILE A 295 3.60 -9.96 -4.52
C ILE A 295 2.25 -10.40 -5.08
N GLY A 296 2.10 -10.39 -6.42
CA GLY A 296 1.07 -11.12 -7.13
C GLY A 296 -0.21 -10.34 -7.40
N ALA A 297 -0.13 -9.02 -7.56
CA ALA A 297 -1.27 -8.25 -8.09
C ALA A 297 -1.39 -8.44 -9.60
N GLU A 298 -2.54 -8.92 -10.07
CA GLU A 298 -2.89 -8.92 -11.49
C GLU A 298 -3.55 -7.59 -11.82
N ARG A 299 -2.78 -6.67 -12.43
CA ARG A 299 -3.20 -5.29 -12.65
C ARG A 299 -4.05 -5.13 -13.90
N ASN A 300 -5.03 -4.23 -13.82
CA ASN A 300 -5.74 -3.70 -14.97
C ASN A 300 -6.42 -4.78 -15.84
N MET A 301 -7.06 -5.77 -15.23
CA MET A 301 -7.65 -6.93 -15.91
C MET A 301 -8.74 -6.56 -16.92
N ASN A 302 -9.49 -5.48 -16.69
CA ASN A 302 -10.50 -4.98 -17.62
C ASN A 302 -9.96 -3.78 -18.41
N THR A 303 -9.26 -4.07 -19.49
CA THR A 303 -8.59 -3.05 -20.32
C THR A 303 -9.54 -1.96 -20.82
N GLN A 304 -10.78 -2.30 -21.21
CA GLN A 304 -11.77 -1.33 -21.67
C GLN A 304 -12.13 -0.30 -20.59
N MET A 305 -12.22 -0.74 -19.35
CA MET A 305 -12.56 0.15 -18.24
C MET A 305 -11.33 0.94 -17.78
N VAL A 306 -10.16 0.35 -17.84
CA VAL A 306 -8.89 1.05 -17.57
C VAL A 306 -8.62 2.15 -18.60
N ASP A 307 -8.88 1.90 -19.87
CA ASP A 307 -8.78 2.92 -20.94
C ASP A 307 -9.75 4.09 -20.68
N LYS A 308 -10.90 3.82 -20.07
CA LYS A 308 -11.94 4.81 -19.79
C LYS A 308 -11.70 5.59 -18.49
N LEU A 309 -11.25 4.92 -17.43
CA LEU A 309 -11.23 5.44 -16.05
C LEU A 309 -9.81 5.62 -15.50
N GLY A 310 -8.81 5.01 -16.13
CA GLY A 310 -7.45 4.95 -15.62
C GLY A 310 -7.20 3.74 -14.69
N PRO A 311 -5.93 3.57 -14.27
CA PRO A 311 -5.54 2.55 -13.29
C PRO A 311 -6.09 2.84 -11.90
N ASP A 312 -5.98 1.87 -11.00
CA ASP A 312 -6.38 1.96 -9.57
C ASP A 312 -7.87 2.32 -9.35
N THR A 313 -8.72 1.90 -10.28
CA THR A 313 -10.16 2.15 -10.23
C THR A 313 -11.00 0.91 -9.91
N GLY A 314 -10.37 -0.16 -9.37
CA GLY A 314 -11.04 -1.37 -8.90
C GLY A 314 -11.08 -2.53 -9.90
N TYR A 315 -10.20 -2.51 -10.91
CA TYR A 315 -10.10 -3.55 -11.95
C TYR A 315 -8.84 -4.41 -11.84
N ASP A 316 -8.20 -4.40 -10.68
CA ASP A 316 -7.12 -5.31 -10.35
C ASP A 316 -7.66 -6.64 -9.82
N GLY A 317 -6.86 -7.68 -9.87
CA GLY A 317 -7.19 -9.01 -9.40
C GLY A 317 -6.02 -9.71 -8.71
N ILE A 318 -6.17 -11.01 -8.52
CA ILE A 318 -5.19 -11.87 -7.88
C ILE A 318 -4.45 -12.65 -8.96
N GLY A 319 -3.11 -12.52 -8.99
CA GLY A 319 -2.24 -13.32 -9.83
C GLY A 319 -2.11 -14.75 -9.31
N ASP A 320 -1.83 -15.69 -10.22
CA ASP A 320 -1.70 -17.12 -9.88
C ASP A 320 -0.33 -17.70 -10.29
N GLU A 321 0.72 -16.87 -10.21
CA GLU A 321 2.09 -17.30 -10.47
C GLU A 321 2.59 -18.27 -9.38
N CYS A 322 3.46 -19.23 -9.77
CA CYS A 322 4.21 -20.06 -8.82
C CYS A 322 5.40 -19.27 -8.25
N ILE A 323 5.19 -18.57 -7.15
CA ILE A 323 6.16 -17.61 -6.60
C ILE A 323 7.31 -18.27 -5.84
N ALA A 324 7.14 -19.47 -5.27
CA ALA A 324 8.07 -20.09 -4.32
C ALA A 324 9.52 -20.16 -4.85
N HIS A 325 9.71 -20.73 -6.03
CA HIS A 325 11.04 -20.91 -6.61
C HIS A 325 11.70 -19.60 -7.00
N LYS A 326 10.96 -18.70 -7.66
CA LYS A 326 11.46 -17.38 -8.07
C LYS A 326 11.88 -16.55 -6.86
N LEU A 327 11.05 -16.52 -5.81
CA LEU A 327 11.36 -15.80 -4.58
C LEU A 327 12.59 -16.41 -3.87
N THR A 328 12.71 -17.75 -3.83
CA THR A 328 13.87 -18.42 -3.28
C THR A 328 15.16 -18.01 -4.02
N VAL A 329 15.15 -18.05 -5.35
CA VAL A 329 16.30 -17.67 -6.18
C VAL A 329 16.67 -16.20 -5.97
N LEU A 330 15.69 -15.30 -5.92
CA LEU A 330 15.92 -13.87 -5.66
C LEU A 330 16.55 -13.65 -4.28
N MET A 331 16.00 -14.25 -3.24
CA MET A 331 16.55 -14.10 -1.87
C MET A 331 17.92 -14.75 -1.72
N GLN A 332 18.20 -15.86 -2.39
CA GLN A 332 19.54 -16.46 -2.44
C GLN A 332 20.57 -15.53 -3.10
N ALA A 333 20.18 -14.87 -4.20
CA ALA A 333 21.05 -13.88 -4.85
C ALA A 333 21.31 -12.67 -3.93
N MET A 334 20.26 -12.16 -3.24
CA MET A 334 20.42 -11.10 -2.25
C MET A 334 21.40 -11.51 -1.12
N MET A 335 21.30 -12.74 -0.62
CA MET A 335 22.21 -13.25 0.42
C MET A 335 23.65 -13.46 -0.08
N ALA A 336 23.85 -13.72 -1.35
CA ALA A 336 25.18 -13.86 -1.95
C ALA A 336 25.92 -12.51 -2.01
N GLU A 337 25.19 -11.42 -2.21
CA GLU A 337 25.73 -10.05 -2.25
C GLU A 337 25.90 -9.42 -0.86
N GLY A 338 25.28 -9.97 0.17
CA GLY A 338 25.41 -9.46 1.53
C GLY A 338 24.34 -9.95 2.50
N PRO A 339 24.32 -9.41 3.72
CA PRO A 339 23.28 -9.78 4.69
C PRO A 339 21.89 -9.36 4.19
N LEU A 340 20.93 -10.28 4.22
CA LEU A 340 19.55 -9.98 3.91
C LEU A 340 19.00 -8.94 4.92
N PRO A 341 18.30 -7.89 4.47
CA PRO A 341 17.58 -7.00 5.37
C PRO A 341 16.42 -7.73 6.05
N LYS A 342 15.91 -7.21 7.17
CA LYS A 342 14.62 -7.69 7.70
C LYS A 342 13.58 -7.58 6.60
N THR A 343 12.83 -8.66 6.35
CA THR A 343 11.93 -8.74 5.21
C THR A 343 10.53 -9.17 5.63
N LEU A 344 9.52 -8.46 5.14
CA LEU A 344 8.12 -8.83 5.25
C LEU A 344 7.61 -9.24 3.87
N LEU A 345 6.99 -10.42 3.80
CA LEU A 345 6.44 -10.99 2.57
C LEU A 345 4.92 -10.93 2.60
N PHE A 346 4.34 -10.27 1.62
CA PHE A 346 2.90 -10.19 1.42
C PHE A 346 2.52 -10.85 0.10
N THR A 347 1.44 -11.61 0.08
CA THR A 347 0.87 -12.17 -1.14
C THR A 347 -0.60 -11.84 -1.25
N LEU A 348 -1.09 -11.68 -2.48
CA LEU A 348 -2.52 -11.58 -2.75
C LEU A 348 -3.20 -12.94 -2.87
N ASN A 349 -2.47 -13.97 -3.26
CA ASN A 349 -3.05 -15.31 -3.42
C ASN A 349 -2.89 -16.08 -2.11
N ASP A 350 -3.99 -16.43 -1.47
CA ASP A 350 -4.01 -17.16 -0.20
C ASP A 350 -3.40 -18.56 -0.29
N LYS A 351 -3.37 -19.17 -1.49
CA LYS A 351 -2.67 -20.45 -1.74
C LYS A 351 -1.20 -20.38 -1.35
N ASP A 352 -0.59 -19.19 -1.41
CA ASP A 352 0.83 -19.00 -1.15
C ASP A 352 1.17 -18.76 0.33
N ASN A 353 0.18 -18.60 1.21
CA ASN A 353 0.41 -18.32 2.62
C ASN A 353 1.27 -19.38 3.33
N TYR A 354 0.96 -20.67 3.12
CA TYR A 354 1.77 -21.75 3.68
C TYR A 354 3.19 -21.79 3.09
N THR A 355 3.29 -21.54 1.79
CA THR A 355 4.57 -21.48 1.07
C THR A 355 5.45 -20.37 1.61
N LEU A 356 4.90 -19.17 1.78
CA LEU A 356 5.63 -18.01 2.35
C LEU A 356 6.00 -18.23 3.81
N GLY A 357 5.13 -18.83 4.62
CA GLY A 357 5.43 -19.19 5.99
C GLY A 357 6.59 -20.17 6.10
N ALA A 358 6.61 -21.21 5.26
CA ALA A 358 7.70 -22.19 5.21
C ALA A 358 9.01 -21.56 4.72
N LEU A 359 8.95 -20.72 3.67
CA LEU A 359 10.11 -19.99 3.14
C LEU A 359 10.67 -19.02 4.19
N ALA A 360 9.83 -18.26 4.86
CA ALA A 360 10.23 -17.37 5.94
C ALA A 360 11.01 -18.13 7.03
N GLY A 361 10.52 -19.31 7.44
CA GLY A 361 11.23 -20.17 8.39
C GLY A 361 12.61 -20.63 7.90
N ALA A 362 12.73 -20.95 6.60
CA ALA A 362 13.99 -21.42 6.00
C ALA A 362 15.03 -20.28 5.81
N MET A 363 14.60 -19.02 5.75
CA MET A 363 15.47 -17.86 5.50
C MET A 363 15.93 -17.16 6.80
N GLN A 364 15.75 -17.77 7.96
CA GLN A 364 16.20 -17.20 9.23
C GLN A 364 17.73 -17.26 9.39
N ARG A 365 18.26 -16.35 10.19
CA ARG A 365 19.69 -16.29 10.54
C ARG A 365 19.88 -16.23 12.05
N THR A 366 20.84 -16.97 12.56
CA THR A 366 21.20 -16.99 14.00
C THR A 366 21.53 -15.57 14.49
N GLY A 367 21.05 -15.20 15.66
CA GLY A 367 21.28 -13.90 16.29
C GLY A 367 20.47 -12.72 15.73
N VAL A 368 19.63 -12.94 14.72
CA VAL A 368 18.71 -11.94 14.20
C VAL A 368 17.29 -12.46 14.33
N PRO A 369 16.52 -12.00 15.31
CA PRO A 369 15.16 -12.45 15.49
C PRO A 369 14.27 -11.95 14.33
N ALA A 370 13.41 -12.85 13.83
CA ALA A 370 12.40 -12.52 12.84
C ALA A 370 12.99 -11.81 11.60
N LEU A 371 14.04 -12.39 11.02
CA LEU A 371 14.71 -11.82 9.83
C LEU A 371 13.76 -11.77 8.63
N VAL A 372 13.02 -12.83 8.41
CA VAL A 372 12.00 -12.91 7.35
C VAL A 372 10.69 -13.34 8.00
N ASN A 373 9.63 -12.60 7.72
CA ASN A 373 8.29 -12.87 8.21
C ASN A 373 7.28 -12.79 7.07
N GLN A 374 6.19 -13.52 7.25
CA GLN A 374 4.98 -13.29 6.48
C GLN A 374 4.27 -12.07 7.06
N GLY A 375 3.85 -11.15 6.20
CA GLY A 375 3.07 -9.98 6.58
C GLY A 375 1.62 -10.34 6.92
N PRO A 376 0.86 -9.38 7.47
CA PRO A 376 -0.57 -9.55 7.70
C PRO A 376 -1.35 -9.65 6.38
N ALA A 377 -2.68 -9.79 6.50
CA ALA A 377 -3.57 -9.76 5.34
C ALA A 377 -3.35 -8.52 4.48
N TRP A 378 -3.50 -8.70 3.18
CA TRP A 378 -3.43 -7.64 2.18
C TRP A 378 -4.72 -7.66 1.37
N TRP A 379 -4.80 -7.03 0.18
CA TRP A 379 -6.03 -6.96 -0.60
C TRP A 379 -6.73 -8.33 -0.72
N TYR A 380 -8.05 -8.35 -0.60
CA TYR A 380 -8.93 -9.52 -0.69
C TYR A 380 -8.81 -10.55 0.47
N HIS A 381 -7.96 -10.34 1.46
CA HIS A 381 -7.75 -11.23 2.60
C HIS A 381 -8.30 -10.67 3.93
N ASP A 382 -9.30 -9.85 3.87
CA ASP A 382 -9.81 -9.08 5.00
C ASP A 382 -10.85 -9.81 5.87
N GLN A 383 -10.96 -11.14 5.74
CA GLN A 383 -11.96 -11.97 6.44
C GLN A 383 -11.43 -12.56 7.74
#